data_9b2cdc6ceebedbbb67bdaa5dd85f1356
#
_entry.id   9b2cdc6ceebedbbb67bdaa5dd85f1356
#
_cell.length_a   1.000
_cell.length_b   1.000
_cell.length_c   1.000
_cell.angle_alpha   90.00
_cell.angle_beta   90.00
_cell.angle_gamma   90.00
#
_symmetry.space_group_name_H-M   'P 1'
#
loop_
_entity.id
_entity.type
_entity.pdbx_description
1 polymer ?
#
loop_
_entity_poly.entity_id
_entity_poly.type
_entity_poly.pdbx_seq_one_letter_code
_entity_poly.pdbx_strand_id
1 'polypeptide(L)'
;MMHAFLSNNRIELIERCRVKVAERPARAATVQQLQTGVPLFLDQLIRTLRIEQTAQPMASRKISGPSSGAPALSEIGVTAARHGKELLGLGFTVDQVVHDYGDLCQAITDLAHERDAPFKIDEFRTLNRCLDNAIAEAVTEFSYQRDFAVADQQAVEMNERLGFFAHELRNFLGTATLAFTAAKVGNLNLAGATGSVLERSLVGLRNLIDRSLAEVRITAGPIAQRRVFSAAQFVTEVRHSATLEAEIHGCIFMVSAVDPLLAIEGDWDLLFSSVGNLLQNAFKFTHLHTEVSLDVYAAGDRILMDVKDNCGGLPPGTAENMFVPFVQTGEDRSGLGLGLSIARRSVEANDGELSVRDVPDVGCIFTISLPRHAMPGR
;
A
#
# COMPACT_ATOMS: atom_id res chain seq x y z
N MET A 1 27.36 -44.60 12.29
CA MET A 1 26.49 -43.76 13.11
C MET A 1 26.53 -42.34 12.58
N MET A 2 25.37 -41.75 12.34
CA MET A 2 25.22 -40.42 11.71
C MET A 2 25.98 -39.32 12.48
N HIS A 3 25.89 -39.24 13.81
CA HIS A 3 26.59 -38.22 14.60
C HIS A 3 28.12 -38.21 14.38
N ALA A 4 28.75 -39.37 14.26
CA ALA A 4 30.21 -39.47 14.01
C ALA A 4 30.51 -39.01 12.56
N PHE A 5 29.65 -39.41 11.59
CA PHE A 5 29.77 -38.98 10.22
C PHE A 5 29.68 -37.47 10.08
N LEU A 6 28.65 -36.84 10.68
CA LEU A 6 28.48 -35.39 10.67
C LEU A 6 29.65 -34.65 11.35
N SER A 7 30.14 -35.16 12.49
CA SER A 7 31.27 -34.56 13.19
C SER A 7 32.56 -34.59 12.36
N ASN A 8 32.84 -35.72 11.69
CA ASN A 8 34.04 -35.89 10.89
C ASN A 8 34.02 -35.11 9.58
N ASN A 9 32.82 -34.80 9.06
CA ASN A 9 32.65 -34.13 7.78
C ASN A 9 32.09 -32.72 7.93
N ARG A 10 32.11 -32.14 9.11
CA ARG A 10 31.48 -30.88 9.46
C ARG A 10 31.91 -29.74 8.53
N ILE A 11 33.18 -29.57 8.28
CA ILE A 11 33.74 -28.50 7.45
C ILE A 11 33.24 -28.64 6.00
N GLU A 12 33.31 -29.84 5.46
CA GLU A 12 32.88 -30.13 4.10
C GLU A 12 31.38 -29.91 3.91
N LEU A 13 30.55 -30.32 4.86
CA LEU A 13 29.09 -30.08 4.82
C LEU A 13 28.75 -28.59 4.80
N ILE A 14 29.43 -27.81 5.65
CA ILE A 14 29.26 -26.35 5.66
C ILE A 14 29.64 -25.75 4.32
N GLU A 15 30.77 -26.17 3.73
CA GLU A 15 31.23 -25.65 2.44
C GLU A 15 30.29 -26.02 1.28
N ARG A 16 29.76 -27.25 1.26
CA ARG A 16 28.78 -27.69 0.28
C ARG A 16 27.50 -26.84 0.35
N CYS A 17 27.02 -26.52 1.55
CA CYS A 17 25.89 -25.60 1.73
C CYS A 17 26.23 -24.19 1.20
N ARG A 18 27.44 -23.68 1.48
CA ARG A 18 27.90 -22.37 0.99
C ARG A 18 27.89 -22.29 -0.53
N VAL A 19 28.39 -23.32 -1.20
CA VAL A 19 28.40 -23.38 -2.67
C VAL A 19 26.96 -23.37 -3.22
N LYS A 20 26.07 -24.21 -2.70
CA LYS A 20 24.67 -24.27 -3.12
C LYS A 20 23.96 -22.92 -2.92
N VAL A 21 24.22 -22.23 -1.82
CA VAL A 21 23.67 -20.89 -1.55
C VAL A 21 24.22 -19.86 -2.52
N ALA A 22 25.51 -19.91 -2.86
CA ALA A 22 26.15 -18.95 -3.76
C ALA A 22 25.70 -19.10 -5.22
N GLU A 23 25.30 -20.29 -5.65
CA GLU A 23 24.84 -20.58 -7.01
C GLU A 23 23.40 -20.10 -7.29
N ARG A 24 22.64 -19.72 -6.27
CA ARG A 24 21.25 -19.26 -6.47
C ARG A 24 21.19 -17.85 -7.06
N PRO A 25 20.39 -17.61 -8.12
CA PRO A 25 20.22 -16.29 -8.69
C PRO A 25 19.62 -15.32 -7.67
N ALA A 26 20.05 -14.07 -7.73
CA ALA A 26 19.58 -12.95 -6.89
C ALA A 26 20.04 -12.96 -5.42
N ARG A 27 21.17 -13.57 -5.07
CA ARG A 27 21.73 -13.52 -3.72
C ARG A 27 23.08 -12.80 -3.65
N ALA A 28 23.11 -11.75 -2.84
CA ALA A 28 24.35 -11.25 -2.25
C ALA A 28 24.52 -11.88 -0.85
N ALA A 29 24.84 -13.19 -0.78
CA ALA A 29 25.12 -13.84 0.49
C ALA A 29 26.40 -13.26 1.10
N THR A 30 26.33 -12.65 2.27
CA THR A 30 27.50 -12.19 2.99
C THR A 30 28.18 -13.35 3.71
N VAL A 31 29.50 -13.30 3.87
CA VAL A 31 30.29 -14.31 4.61
C VAL A 31 29.73 -14.53 6.03
N GLN A 32 29.14 -13.52 6.64
CA GLN A 32 28.57 -13.58 7.98
C GLN A 32 27.28 -14.44 8.06
N GLN A 33 26.46 -14.46 7.01
CA GLN A 33 25.23 -15.26 6.93
C GLN A 33 25.50 -16.76 6.96
N LEU A 34 26.61 -17.17 6.35
CA LEU A 34 27.01 -18.56 6.23
C LEU A 34 27.74 -19.07 7.49
N GLN A 35 28.03 -18.18 8.45
CA GLN A 35 28.75 -18.54 9.68
C GLN A 35 27.83 -18.86 10.86
N THR A 36 26.57 -18.41 10.89
CA THR A 36 25.72 -18.51 12.09
C THR A 36 24.60 -19.56 11.99
N GLY A 37 23.92 -19.71 10.87
CA GLY A 37 22.76 -20.61 10.74
C GLY A 37 23.12 -22.09 10.66
N VAL A 38 23.71 -22.50 9.56
CA VAL A 38 24.02 -23.90 9.23
C VAL A 38 25.05 -24.54 10.22
N PRO A 39 26.15 -23.86 10.58
CA PRO A 39 27.10 -24.44 11.53
C PRO A 39 26.51 -24.73 12.90
N LEU A 40 25.72 -23.84 13.44
CA LEU A 40 25.09 -23.97 14.75
C LEU A 40 24.02 -25.07 14.75
N PHE A 41 23.19 -25.11 13.72
CA PHE A 41 22.20 -26.18 13.56
C PHE A 41 22.88 -27.55 13.47
N LEU A 42 23.95 -27.67 12.70
CA LEU A 42 24.69 -28.92 12.56
C LEU A 42 25.27 -29.38 13.91
N ASP A 43 25.81 -28.48 14.73
CA ASP A 43 26.29 -28.79 16.07
C ASP A 43 25.18 -29.28 17.01
N GLN A 44 24.00 -28.65 16.94
CA GLN A 44 22.83 -29.06 17.70
C GLN A 44 22.27 -30.40 17.25
N LEU A 45 22.27 -30.68 15.95
CA LEU A 45 21.89 -31.97 15.39
C LEU A 45 22.82 -33.09 15.86
N ILE A 46 24.12 -32.85 15.81
CA ILE A 46 25.14 -33.83 16.31
C ILE A 46 24.93 -34.14 17.79
N ARG A 47 24.68 -33.12 18.62
CA ARG A 47 24.38 -33.29 20.04
C ARG A 47 23.08 -34.07 20.26
N THR A 48 22.06 -33.77 19.51
CA THR A 48 20.77 -34.50 19.57
C THR A 48 20.96 -35.98 19.26
N LEU A 49 21.62 -36.29 18.16
CA LEU A 49 21.91 -37.69 17.73
C LEU A 49 22.77 -38.45 18.75
N ARG A 50 23.73 -37.79 19.40
CA ARG A 50 24.55 -38.42 20.46
C ARG A 50 23.69 -38.76 21.67
N ILE A 51 22.84 -37.87 22.15
CA ILE A 51 21.99 -38.10 23.32
C ILE A 51 21.01 -39.23 23.07
N GLU A 52 20.45 -39.34 21.87
CA GLU A 52 19.51 -40.42 21.52
C GLU A 52 20.10 -41.81 21.54
N GLN A 53 21.43 -41.93 21.54
CA GLN A 53 22.15 -43.19 21.69
C GLN A 53 22.52 -43.52 23.15
N THR A 54 22.16 -42.66 24.09
CA THR A 54 22.38 -42.89 25.53
C THR A 54 21.21 -43.61 26.19
N ALA A 55 21.34 -43.92 27.47
CA ALA A 55 20.25 -44.48 28.27
C ALA A 55 19.06 -43.57 28.49
N GLN A 56 19.19 -42.27 28.16
CA GLN A 56 18.15 -41.25 28.32
C GLN A 56 17.88 -40.53 27.02
N PRO A 57 17.36 -41.19 25.97
CA PRO A 57 17.18 -40.60 24.64
C PRO A 57 16.21 -39.43 24.63
N MET A 58 15.25 -39.39 25.54
CA MET A 58 14.26 -38.31 25.64
C MET A 58 14.87 -36.97 26.04
N ALA A 59 16.07 -36.96 26.64
CA ALA A 59 16.75 -35.72 26.97
C ALA A 59 17.14 -34.89 25.71
N SER A 60 17.23 -35.53 24.54
CA SER A 60 17.47 -34.89 23.24
C SER A 60 16.37 -33.86 22.89
N ARG A 61 15.15 -34.04 23.42
CA ARG A 61 14.00 -33.15 23.16
C ARG A 61 14.19 -31.72 23.64
N LYS A 62 15.07 -31.48 24.64
CA LYS A 62 15.45 -30.14 25.06
C LYS A 62 16.15 -29.38 23.93
N ILE A 63 16.94 -30.11 23.11
CA ILE A 63 17.67 -29.52 21.99
C ILE A 63 16.78 -29.46 20.76
N SER A 64 16.23 -30.61 20.34
CA SER A 64 15.51 -30.72 19.06
C SER A 64 14.04 -30.36 19.10
N GLY A 65 13.42 -30.29 20.27
CA GLY A 65 11.96 -30.23 20.39
C GLY A 65 11.26 -31.57 20.11
N PRO A 66 9.96 -31.71 20.42
CA PRO A 66 9.14 -32.84 20.05
C PRO A 66 8.78 -32.80 18.55
N SER A 67 8.29 -33.90 18.02
CA SER A 67 7.61 -33.91 16.73
C SER A 67 6.33 -33.10 16.84
N SER A 68 6.02 -32.25 15.89
CA SER A 68 4.82 -31.38 15.89
C SER A 68 4.90 -30.11 16.78
N GLY A 69 6.08 -29.69 17.18
CA GLY A 69 6.28 -28.46 17.97
C GLY A 69 6.01 -28.63 19.47
N ALA A 70 6.27 -27.59 20.22
CA ALA A 70 6.03 -27.51 21.68
C ALA A 70 5.61 -26.10 22.08
N PRO A 71 4.92 -25.92 23.22
CA PRO A 71 4.59 -24.60 23.75
C PRO A 71 5.81 -23.73 24.09
N ALA A 72 6.94 -24.36 24.38
CA ALA A 72 8.20 -23.67 24.63
C ALA A 72 9.23 -24.03 23.54
N LEU A 73 9.98 -23.04 23.07
CA LEU A 73 11.01 -23.24 22.06
C LEU A 73 12.13 -24.14 22.57
N SER A 74 12.56 -25.10 21.74
CA SER A 74 13.78 -25.88 21.92
C SER A 74 15.02 -25.05 21.62
N GLU A 75 16.23 -25.58 21.95
CA GLU A 75 17.50 -24.90 21.57
C GLU A 75 17.55 -24.63 20.05
N ILE A 76 17.17 -25.63 19.24
CA ILE A 76 17.10 -25.48 17.77
C ILE A 76 16.06 -24.43 17.40
N GLY A 77 14.88 -24.43 18.03
CA GLY A 77 13.83 -23.45 17.77
C GLY A 77 14.30 -22.01 18.02
N VAL A 78 14.92 -21.75 19.18
CA VAL A 78 15.44 -20.42 19.52
C VAL A 78 16.48 -19.92 18.52
N THR A 79 17.39 -20.80 18.11
CA THR A 79 18.45 -20.42 17.15
C THR A 79 17.93 -20.26 15.74
N ALA A 80 16.97 -21.08 15.33
CA ALA A 80 16.30 -20.99 14.04
C ALA A 80 15.43 -19.72 13.93
N ALA A 81 14.69 -19.38 14.99
CA ALA A 81 13.92 -18.13 15.05
C ALA A 81 14.84 -16.91 14.86
N ARG A 82 15.97 -16.87 15.60
CA ARG A 82 16.96 -15.80 15.41
C ARG A 82 17.51 -15.75 13.99
N HIS A 83 17.79 -16.89 13.40
CA HIS A 83 18.27 -16.97 12.03
C HIS A 83 17.23 -16.46 11.02
N GLY A 84 15.95 -16.82 11.18
CA GLY A 84 14.85 -16.29 10.37
C GLY A 84 14.76 -14.77 10.41
N LYS A 85 14.88 -14.18 11.62
CA LYS A 85 14.91 -12.72 11.78
C LYS A 85 16.12 -12.07 11.10
N GLU A 86 17.30 -12.66 11.23
CA GLU A 86 18.53 -12.17 10.58
C GLU A 86 18.40 -12.19 9.05
N LEU A 87 17.83 -13.26 8.49
CA LEU A 87 17.62 -13.41 7.05
C LEU A 87 16.63 -12.36 6.50
N LEU A 88 15.56 -12.03 7.24
CA LEU A 88 14.64 -10.95 6.87
C LEU A 88 15.37 -9.60 6.79
N GLY A 89 16.20 -9.26 7.79
CA GLY A 89 17.00 -8.04 7.81
C GLY A 89 17.98 -7.91 6.65
N LEU A 90 18.33 -9.03 6.03
CA LEU A 90 19.22 -9.13 4.88
C LEU A 90 18.47 -9.20 3.53
N GLY A 91 17.15 -9.05 3.54
CA GLY A 91 16.32 -9.01 2.35
C GLY A 91 16.01 -10.38 1.72
N PHE A 92 16.15 -11.47 2.49
CA PHE A 92 15.80 -12.80 2.00
C PHE A 92 14.29 -13.01 1.92
N THR A 93 13.85 -13.95 1.08
CA THR A 93 12.44 -14.38 1.00
C THR A 93 12.20 -15.61 1.86
N VAL A 94 10.92 -15.88 2.20
CA VAL A 94 10.52 -17.11 2.92
C VAL A 94 10.99 -18.38 2.19
N ASP A 95 10.84 -18.41 0.88
CA ASP A 95 11.31 -19.50 0.02
C ASP A 95 12.80 -19.79 0.26
N GLN A 96 13.62 -18.76 0.30
CA GLN A 96 15.05 -18.88 0.54
C GLN A 96 15.37 -19.40 1.93
N VAL A 97 14.61 -18.99 2.97
CA VAL A 97 14.77 -19.51 4.33
C VAL A 97 14.54 -21.03 4.38
N VAL A 98 13.47 -21.50 3.73
CA VAL A 98 13.16 -22.93 3.66
C VAL A 98 14.25 -23.72 2.93
N HIS A 99 14.69 -23.20 1.80
CA HIS A 99 15.69 -23.87 0.98
C HIS A 99 17.09 -23.96 1.65
N ASP A 100 17.46 -23.05 2.55
CA ASP A 100 18.72 -23.12 3.27
C ASP A 100 18.82 -24.38 4.15
N TYR A 101 17.73 -24.77 4.79
CA TYR A 101 17.65 -26.03 5.55
C TYR A 101 17.58 -27.24 4.63
N GLY A 102 16.91 -27.13 3.50
CA GLY A 102 16.86 -28.17 2.46
C GLY A 102 18.23 -28.47 1.87
N ASP A 103 19.05 -27.45 1.60
CA ASP A 103 20.42 -27.61 1.10
C ASP A 103 21.30 -28.38 2.06
N LEU A 104 21.15 -28.16 3.37
CA LEU A 104 21.87 -28.91 4.37
C LEU A 104 21.44 -30.39 4.36
N CYS A 105 20.14 -30.67 4.28
CA CYS A 105 19.64 -32.05 4.18
C CYS A 105 20.21 -32.76 2.96
N GLN A 106 20.20 -32.12 1.81
CA GLN A 106 20.78 -32.66 0.57
C GLN A 106 22.28 -32.86 0.69
N ALA A 107 23.01 -31.87 1.23
CA ALA A 107 24.48 -32.02 1.42
C ALA A 107 24.83 -33.19 2.32
N ILE A 108 24.06 -33.45 3.39
CA ILE A 108 24.25 -34.61 4.28
C ILE A 108 24.00 -35.91 3.53
N THR A 109 22.90 -36.00 2.80
CA THR A 109 22.49 -37.24 2.09
C THR A 109 23.41 -37.52 0.90
N ASP A 110 23.80 -36.51 0.13
CA ASP A 110 24.71 -36.63 -1.00
C ASP A 110 26.09 -37.15 -0.52
N LEU A 111 26.64 -36.52 0.53
CA LEU A 111 27.94 -36.91 1.06
C LEU A 111 27.92 -38.31 1.69
N ALA A 112 26.79 -38.71 2.32
CA ALA A 112 26.65 -40.04 2.86
C ALA A 112 26.60 -41.10 1.75
N HIS A 113 25.92 -40.80 0.64
CA HIS A 113 25.90 -41.67 -0.53
C HIS A 113 27.28 -41.80 -1.17
N GLU A 114 27.99 -40.70 -1.38
CA GLU A 114 29.34 -40.68 -1.96
C GLU A 114 30.37 -41.51 -1.15
N ARG A 115 30.17 -41.58 0.17
CA ARG A 115 31.10 -42.28 1.09
C ARG A 115 30.61 -43.66 1.54
N ASP A 116 29.57 -44.18 0.90
CA ASP A 116 28.92 -45.43 1.27
C ASP A 116 28.69 -45.56 2.79
N ALA A 117 28.12 -44.50 3.37
CA ALA A 117 27.85 -44.39 4.81
C ALA A 117 26.34 -44.43 5.09
N PRO A 118 25.70 -45.58 5.10
CA PRO A 118 24.27 -45.71 5.27
C PRO A 118 23.82 -45.27 6.66
N PHE A 119 22.73 -44.50 6.72
CA PHE A 119 22.08 -44.07 7.95
C PHE A 119 21.00 -45.06 8.37
N LYS A 120 20.84 -45.20 9.70
CA LYS A 120 19.70 -45.93 10.25
C LYS A 120 18.44 -45.11 10.13
N ILE A 121 17.29 -45.75 9.98
CA ILE A 121 15.98 -45.10 9.88
C ILE A 121 15.71 -44.15 11.05
N ASP A 122 16.09 -44.54 12.27
CA ASP A 122 15.86 -43.70 13.45
C ASP A 122 16.76 -42.46 13.45
N GLU A 123 18.00 -42.56 12.94
CA GLU A 123 18.89 -41.41 12.78
C GLU A 123 18.32 -40.39 11.74
N PHE A 124 17.76 -40.93 10.65
CA PHE A 124 17.10 -40.11 9.63
C PHE A 124 15.82 -39.43 10.15
N ARG A 125 15.01 -40.15 10.95
CA ARG A 125 13.82 -39.56 11.63
C ARG A 125 14.22 -38.40 12.57
N THR A 126 15.35 -38.51 13.25
CA THR A 126 15.86 -37.45 14.11
C THR A 126 16.34 -36.26 13.30
N LEU A 127 17.05 -36.49 12.19
CA LEU A 127 17.44 -35.42 11.25
C LEU A 127 16.17 -34.64 10.77
N ASN A 128 15.18 -35.34 10.24
CA ASN A 128 13.95 -34.72 9.75
C ASN A 128 13.24 -33.93 10.84
N ARG A 129 13.10 -34.47 12.04
CA ARG A 129 12.48 -33.74 13.17
C ARG A 129 13.22 -32.46 13.51
N CYS A 130 14.56 -32.48 13.51
CA CYS A 130 15.37 -31.30 13.77
C CYS A 130 15.18 -30.25 12.66
N LEU A 131 15.16 -30.69 11.40
CA LEU A 131 14.90 -29.80 10.25
C LEU A 131 13.52 -29.21 10.29
N ASP A 132 12.49 -30.02 10.49
CA ASP A 132 11.08 -29.59 10.55
C ASP A 132 10.90 -28.50 11.63
N ASN A 133 11.42 -28.74 12.83
CA ASN A 133 11.34 -27.77 13.91
C ASN A 133 12.14 -26.49 13.62
N ALA A 134 13.32 -26.60 13.01
CA ALA A 134 14.10 -25.43 12.63
C ALA A 134 13.43 -24.61 11.53
N ILE A 135 12.92 -25.25 10.50
CA ILE A 135 12.19 -24.56 9.41
C ILE A 135 10.94 -23.88 9.97
N ALA A 136 10.14 -24.60 10.77
CA ALA A 136 8.91 -24.05 11.34
C ALA A 136 9.18 -22.78 12.15
N GLU A 137 10.18 -22.79 13.03
CA GLU A 137 10.50 -21.65 13.88
C GLU A 137 11.14 -20.50 13.10
N ALA A 138 12.04 -20.80 12.15
CA ALA A 138 12.65 -19.78 11.30
C ALA A 138 11.62 -19.06 10.44
N VAL A 139 10.70 -19.80 9.82
CA VAL A 139 9.64 -19.24 8.97
C VAL A 139 8.61 -18.48 9.81
N THR A 140 8.24 -19.00 10.99
CA THR A 140 7.30 -18.34 11.90
C THR A 140 7.83 -16.98 12.34
N GLU A 141 9.07 -16.94 12.81
CA GLU A 141 9.70 -15.68 13.24
C GLU A 141 9.92 -14.72 12.07
N PHE A 142 10.38 -15.22 10.93
CA PHE A 142 10.52 -14.43 9.70
C PHE A 142 9.19 -13.74 9.33
N SER A 143 8.09 -14.51 9.31
CA SER A 143 6.76 -14.00 8.96
C SER A 143 6.27 -12.99 9.98
N TYR A 144 6.45 -13.28 11.27
CA TYR A 144 6.07 -12.36 12.35
C TYR A 144 6.82 -11.02 12.25
N GLN A 145 8.13 -11.05 12.06
CA GLN A 145 8.94 -9.83 11.94
C GLN A 145 8.61 -9.03 10.66
N ARG A 146 8.33 -9.73 9.56
CA ARG A 146 7.89 -9.07 8.32
C ARG A 146 6.56 -8.36 8.50
N ASP A 147 5.59 -9.05 9.09
CA ASP A 147 4.25 -8.49 9.31
C ASP A 147 4.29 -7.32 10.30
N PHE A 148 5.15 -7.43 11.33
CA PHE A 148 5.41 -6.33 12.27
C PHE A 148 6.05 -5.12 11.58
N ALA A 149 7.05 -5.33 10.72
CA ALA A 149 7.69 -4.24 9.99
C ALA A 149 6.72 -3.53 9.03
N VAL A 150 5.83 -4.28 8.36
CA VAL A 150 4.78 -3.70 7.50
C VAL A 150 3.79 -2.88 8.33
N ALA A 151 3.34 -3.40 9.49
CA ALA A 151 2.42 -2.68 10.36
C ALA A 151 3.05 -1.41 10.95
N ASP A 152 4.32 -1.46 11.34
CA ASP A 152 5.08 -0.31 11.87
C ASP A 152 5.23 0.77 10.80
N GLN A 153 5.61 0.38 9.58
CA GLN A 153 5.69 1.31 8.44
C GLN A 153 4.36 1.99 8.16
N GLN A 154 3.26 1.24 8.16
CA GLN A 154 1.91 1.80 7.97
C GLN A 154 1.52 2.76 9.10
N ALA A 155 1.89 2.44 10.35
CA ALA A 155 1.64 3.32 11.50
C ALA A 155 2.44 4.62 11.41
N VAL A 156 3.70 4.58 10.98
CA VAL A 156 4.53 5.77 10.76
C VAL A 156 3.91 6.65 9.67
N GLU A 157 3.57 6.09 8.52
CA GLU A 157 2.92 6.83 7.43
C GLU A 157 1.59 7.47 7.85
N MET A 158 0.78 6.75 8.63
CA MET A 158 -0.47 7.28 9.17
C MET A 158 -0.22 8.45 10.13
N ASN A 159 0.77 8.34 11.02
CA ASN A 159 1.11 9.40 11.96
C ASN A 159 1.65 10.66 11.25
N GLU A 160 2.46 10.51 10.21
CA GLU A 160 2.93 11.63 9.40
C GLU A 160 1.76 12.34 8.71
N ARG A 161 0.81 11.59 8.14
CA ARG A 161 -0.40 12.15 7.52
C ARG A 161 -1.26 12.89 8.52
N LEU A 162 -1.49 12.32 9.72
CA LEU A 162 -2.24 12.96 10.80
C LEU A 162 -1.54 14.23 11.29
N GLY A 163 -0.21 14.21 11.41
CA GLY A 163 0.58 15.37 11.78
C GLY A 163 0.45 16.51 10.78
N PHE A 164 0.56 16.21 9.50
CA PHE A 164 0.35 17.17 8.42
C PHE A 164 -1.07 17.73 8.43
N PHE A 165 -2.08 16.88 8.54
CA PHE A 165 -3.49 17.27 8.63
C PHE A 165 -3.74 18.22 9.81
N ALA A 166 -3.24 17.88 11.00
CA ALA A 166 -3.40 18.72 12.18
C ALA A 166 -2.72 20.09 12.04
N HIS A 167 -1.57 20.13 11.37
CA HIS A 167 -0.85 21.38 11.10
C HIS A 167 -1.64 22.29 10.15
N GLU A 168 -2.12 21.76 9.04
CA GLU A 168 -2.93 22.52 8.07
C GLU A 168 -4.25 23.01 8.67
N LEU A 169 -4.93 22.13 9.43
CA LEU A 169 -6.16 22.51 10.13
C LEU A 169 -5.91 23.72 11.06
N ARG A 170 -4.83 23.66 11.84
CA ARG A 170 -4.44 24.76 12.75
C ARG A 170 -4.12 26.04 11.98
N ASN A 171 -3.45 25.94 10.85
CA ASN A 171 -3.09 27.10 10.01
C ASN A 171 -4.34 27.79 9.47
N PHE A 172 -5.25 27.04 8.85
CA PHE A 172 -6.50 27.61 8.32
C PHE A 172 -7.38 28.20 9.43
N LEU A 173 -7.54 27.48 10.54
CA LEU A 173 -8.32 27.94 11.69
C LEU A 173 -7.68 29.20 12.31
N GLY A 174 -6.34 29.23 12.47
CA GLY A 174 -5.62 30.38 12.97
C GLY A 174 -5.79 31.60 12.08
N THR A 175 -5.64 31.44 10.78
CA THR A 175 -5.83 32.51 9.79
C THR A 175 -7.26 33.01 9.76
N ALA A 176 -8.25 32.10 9.79
CA ALA A 176 -9.66 32.49 9.87
C ALA A 176 -9.97 33.29 11.15
N THR A 177 -9.45 32.85 12.28
CA THR A 177 -9.63 33.50 13.59
C THR A 177 -9.00 34.88 13.60
N LEU A 178 -7.78 35.05 13.05
CA LEU A 178 -7.11 36.33 12.92
C LEU A 178 -7.85 37.29 12.01
N ALA A 179 -8.34 36.82 10.84
CA ALA A 179 -9.10 37.63 9.91
C ALA A 179 -10.45 38.06 10.52
N PHE A 180 -11.15 37.17 11.22
CA PHE A 180 -12.38 37.50 11.93
C PHE A 180 -12.14 38.50 13.05
N THR A 181 -11.09 38.33 13.83
CA THR A 181 -10.73 39.27 14.92
C THR A 181 -10.38 40.65 14.39
N ALA A 182 -9.61 40.71 13.30
CA ALA A 182 -9.27 41.97 12.63
C ALA A 182 -10.52 42.70 12.09
N ALA A 183 -11.45 41.95 11.47
CA ALA A 183 -12.71 42.49 11.02
C ALA A 183 -13.54 43.04 12.18
N LYS A 184 -13.64 42.31 13.29
CA LYS A 184 -14.41 42.69 14.47
C LYS A 184 -13.81 43.93 15.19
N VAL A 185 -12.51 43.95 15.43
CA VAL A 185 -11.83 45.05 16.16
C VAL A 185 -11.70 46.28 15.29
N GLY A 186 -11.36 46.12 13.99
CA GLY A 186 -11.21 47.20 13.05
C GLY A 186 -12.53 47.75 12.45
N ASN A 187 -13.67 47.15 12.81
CA ASN A 187 -14.98 47.44 12.21
C ASN A 187 -14.93 47.42 10.66
N LEU A 188 -14.10 46.46 10.13
CA LEU A 188 -13.85 46.34 8.70
C LEU A 188 -15.02 45.65 7.99
N ASN A 189 -15.33 46.11 6.78
CA ASN A 189 -16.30 45.46 5.93
C ASN A 189 -15.80 44.07 5.48
N LEU A 190 -16.61 43.03 5.66
CA LEU A 190 -16.32 41.67 5.18
C LEU A 190 -16.23 41.53 3.66
N ALA A 191 -16.69 42.54 2.90
CA ALA A 191 -16.53 42.61 1.45
C ALA A 191 -15.09 42.98 1.02
N GLY A 192 -14.17 43.30 1.97
CA GLY A 192 -12.81 43.69 1.68
C GLY A 192 -11.80 42.54 1.79
N ALA A 193 -10.50 42.86 1.72
CA ALA A 193 -9.40 41.92 1.77
C ALA A 193 -9.44 40.97 2.99
N THR A 194 -9.88 41.47 4.16
CA THR A 194 -10.00 40.68 5.40
C THR A 194 -11.09 39.61 5.28
N GLY A 195 -12.23 39.95 4.67
CA GLY A 195 -13.31 39.01 4.39
C GLY A 195 -12.87 37.93 3.42
N SER A 196 -12.16 38.29 2.34
CA SER A 196 -11.59 37.34 1.39
C SER A 196 -10.57 36.36 2.02
N VAL A 197 -9.79 36.82 3.00
CA VAL A 197 -8.88 35.93 3.75
C VAL A 197 -9.68 34.95 4.62
N LEU A 198 -10.71 35.44 5.32
CA LEU A 198 -11.58 34.61 6.14
C LEU A 198 -12.29 33.52 5.29
N GLU A 199 -12.87 33.93 4.18
CA GLU A 199 -13.55 33.03 3.24
C GLU A 199 -12.60 31.96 2.70
N ARG A 200 -11.44 32.32 2.17
CA ARG A 200 -10.42 31.36 1.72
C ARG A 200 -10.00 30.37 2.80
N SER A 201 -9.85 30.85 4.06
CA SER A 201 -9.47 29.98 5.17
C SER A 201 -10.59 28.99 5.52
N LEU A 202 -11.86 29.40 5.48
CA LEU A 202 -13.01 28.52 5.73
C LEU A 202 -13.20 27.50 4.60
N VAL A 203 -13.03 27.92 3.35
CA VAL A 203 -13.05 27.01 2.18
C VAL A 203 -11.91 26.01 2.26
N GLY A 204 -10.69 26.45 2.62
CA GLY A 204 -9.56 25.57 2.84
C GLY A 204 -9.81 24.53 3.93
N LEU A 205 -10.39 24.93 5.07
CA LEU A 205 -10.80 24.02 6.14
C LEU A 205 -11.80 22.96 5.66
N ARG A 206 -12.85 23.38 4.97
CA ARG A 206 -13.86 22.47 4.42
C ARG A 206 -13.20 21.45 3.49
N ASN A 207 -12.42 21.93 2.51
CA ASN A 207 -11.72 21.06 1.56
C ASN A 207 -10.76 20.07 2.25
N LEU A 208 -10.09 20.48 3.33
CA LEU A 208 -9.22 19.62 4.11
C LEU A 208 -10.01 18.51 4.83
N ILE A 209 -11.14 18.86 5.44
CA ILE A 209 -12.02 17.90 6.11
C ILE A 209 -12.62 16.90 5.11
N ASP A 210 -13.15 17.37 3.99
CA ASP A 210 -13.77 16.53 2.96
C ASP A 210 -12.75 15.52 2.41
N ARG A 211 -11.50 15.95 2.20
CA ARG A 211 -10.40 15.09 1.75
C ARG A 211 -10.05 14.02 2.77
N SER A 212 -9.96 14.40 4.07
CA SER A 212 -9.64 13.43 5.11
C SER A 212 -10.73 12.40 5.29
N LEU A 213 -11.99 12.79 5.18
CA LEU A 213 -13.12 11.87 5.19
C LEU A 213 -13.09 10.91 3.98
N ALA A 214 -12.78 11.42 2.78
CA ALA A 214 -12.61 10.58 1.60
C ALA A 214 -11.48 9.56 1.78
N GLU A 215 -10.34 9.97 2.34
CA GLU A 215 -9.21 9.07 2.59
C GLU A 215 -9.53 7.99 3.62
N VAL A 216 -10.22 8.34 4.72
CA VAL A 216 -10.69 7.37 5.72
C VAL A 216 -11.66 6.37 5.10
N ARG A 217 -12.61 6.82 4.27
CA ARG A 217 -13.56 5.93 3.56
C ARG A 217 -12.86 4.95 2.61
N ILE A 218 -11.88 5.42 1.84
CA ILE A 218 -11.09 4.57 0.93
C ILE A 218 -10.31 3.50 1.72
N THR A 219 -9.79 3.85 2.90
CA THR A 219 -8.98 2.94 3.73
C THR A 219 -9.85 1.94 4.51
N ALA A 220 -11.08 2.33 4.89
CA ALA A 220 -12.01 1.46 5.60
C ALA A 220 -12.58 0.30 4.75
N GLY A 221 -12.30 0.29 3.45
CA GLY A 221 -12.67 -0.76 2.52
C GLY A 221 -13.98 -0.48 1.75
N PRO A 222 -14.12 -1.02 0.53
CA PRO A 222 -15.13 -0.59 -0.45
C PRO A 222 -16.56 -1.07 -0.20
N ILE A 223 -16.87 -1.75 0.90
CA ILE A 223 -18.12 -2.53 1.01
C ILE A 223 -19.27 -1.78 1.70
N ALA A 224 -19.00 -0.70 2.45
CA ALA A 224 -19.99 -0.19 3.39
C ALA A 224 -21.08 0.74 2.80
N GLN A 225 -20.92 1.36 1.63
CA GLN A 225 -21.85 2.36 1.11
C GLN A 225 -22.10 2.33 -0.41
N ARG A 226 -21.68 1.28 -1.10
CA ARG A 226 -21.99 1.16 -2.54
C ARG A 226 -23.48 0.92 -2.75
N ARG A 227 -24.09 1.69 -3.65
CA ARG A 227 -25.49 1.55 -4.07
C ARG A 227 -25.63 1.85 -5.55
N VAL A 228 -26.70 1.32 -6.13
CA VAL A 228 -27.08 1.69 -7.51
C VAL A 228 -27.91 2.97 -7.47
N PHE A 229 -27.54 3.95 -8.29
CA PHE A 229 -28.23 5.24 -8.39
C PHE A 229 -28.26 5.76 -9.82
N SER A 230 -29.21 6.68 -10.08
CA SER A 230 -29.37 7.31 -11.39
C SER A 230 -28.22 8.29 -11.69
N ALA A 231 -27.57 8.11 -12.85
CA ALA A 231 -26.57 9.06 -13.33
C ALA A 231 -27.16 10.45 -13.58
N ALA A 232 -28.38 10.54 -14.06
CA ALA A 232 -29.05 11.82 -14.30
C ALA A 232 -29.33 12.58 -12.99
N GLN A 233 -29.75 11.87 -11.92
CA GLN A 233 -29.94 12.49 -10.60
C GLN A 233 -28.61 12.96 -10.02
N PHE A 234 -27.57 12.13 -10.11
CA PHE A 234 -26.22 12.47 -9.66
C PHE A 234 -25.70 13.74 -10.33
N VAL A 235 -25.78 13.81 -11.66
CA VAL A 235 -25.33 14.97 -12.44
C VAL A 235 -26.14 16.23 -12.11
N THR A 236 -27.43 16.08 -11.81
CA THR A 236 -28.29 17.22 -11.39
C THR A 236 -27.75 17.82 -10.07
N GLU A 237 -27.38 17.01 -9.10
CA GLU A 237 -26.83 17.50 -7.84
C GLU A 237 -25.45 18.11 -8.02
N VAL A 238 -24.58 17.47 -8.82
CA VAL A 238 -23.27 18.04 -9.19
C VAL A 238 -23.44 19.41 -9.83
N ARG A 239 -24.39 19.57 -10.78
CA ARG A 239 -24.67 20.86 -11.43
C ARG A 239 -25.06 21.92 -10.43
N HIS A 240 -25.99 21.62 -9.51
CA HIS A 240 -26.42 22.58 -8.49
C HIS A 240 -25.24 23.02 -7.60
N SER A 241 -24.39 22.11 -7.18
CA SER A 241 -23.22 22.40 -6.35
C SER A 241 -22.18 23.25 -7.08
N ALA A 242 -21.93 22.97 -8.36
CA ALA A 242 -20.85 23.56 -9.13
C ALA A 242 -21.19 24.91 -9.76
N THR A 243 -22.48 25.21 -9.98
CA THR A 243 -22.92 26.44 -10.67
C THR A 243 -22.45 27.72 -9.97
N LEU A 244 -22.59 27.78 -8.64
CA LEU A 244 -22.15 28.97 -7.89
C LEU A 244 -20.63 29.17 -7.95
N GLU A 245 -19.86 28.08 -7.94
CA GLU A 245 -18.40 28.13 -8.03
C GLU A 245 -17.95 28.59 -9.42
N ALA A 246 -18.61 28.13 -10.48
CA ALA A 246 -18.35 28.61 -11.84
C ALA A 246 -18.64 30.13 -11.99
N GLU A 247 -19.74 30.64 -11.41
CA GLU A 247 -20.05 32.07 -11.38
C GLU A 247 -18.95 32.89 -10.68
N ILE A 248 -18.47 32.43 -9.53
CA ILE A 248 -17.38 33.08 -8.77
C ILE A 248 -16.10 33.17 -9.61
N HIS A 249 -15.79 32.10 -10.39
CA HIS A 249 -14.62 32.06 -11.27
C HIS A 249 -14.85 32.74 -12.63
N GLY A 250 -16.05 33.25 -12.91
CA GLY A 250 -16.37 33.91 -14.17
C GLY A 250 -16.39 32.97 -15.37
N CYS A 251 -16.71 31.69 -15.16
CA CYS A 251 -16.78 30.65 -16.18
C CYS A 251 -18.25 30.37 -16.59
N ILE A 252 -18.44 29.88 -17.81
CA ILE A 252 -19.72 29.38 -18.30
C ILE A 252 -19.75 27.87 -18.05
N PHE A 253 -20.62 27.40 -17.12
CA PHE A 253 -20.72 25.97 -16.83
C PHE A 253 -21.89 25.35 -17.59
N MET A 254 -21.57 24.37 -18.44
CA MET A 254 -22.51 23.62 -19.26
C MET A 254 -22.59 22.16 -18.85
N VAL A 255 -23.80 21.61 -18.80
CA VAL A 255 -24.02 20.19 -18.48
C VAL A 255 -24.94 19.60 -19.53
N SER A 256 -24.46 18.57 -20.23
CA SER A 256 -25.23 17.87 -21.25
C SER A 256 -26.42 17.09 -20.66
N ALA A 257 -27.43 16.86 -21.43
CA ALA A 257 -28.56 16.02 -21.04
C ALA A 257 -28.09 14.58 -20.85
N VAL A 258 -28.44 13.98 -19.71
CA VAL A 258 -28.05 12.61 -19.35
C VAL A 258 -29.24 11.68 -19.58
N ASP A 259 -28.98 10.54 -20.22
CA ASP A 259 -30.01 9.48 -20.39
C ASP A 259 -30.50 9.03 -19.00
N PRO A 260 -31.80 9.15 -18.69
CA PRO A 260 -32.36 8.78 -17.39
C PRO A 260 -32.27 7.27 -17.08
N LEU A 261 -31.98 6.42 -18.08
CA LEU A 261 -31.82 4.97 -17.90
C LEU A 261 -30.41 4.58 -17.45
N LEU A 262 -29.46 5.51 -17.45
CA LEU A 262 -28.10 5.23 -17.00
C LEU A 262 -28.04 5.15 -15.48
N ALA A 263 -27.47 4.08 -14.97
CA ALA A 263 -27.24 3.85 -13.56
C ALA A 263 -25.78 3.51 -13.27
N ILE A 264 -25.32 3.96 -12.12
CA ILE A 264 -23.99 3.75 -11.58
C ILE A 264 -24.13 2.95 -10.29
N GLU A 265 -23.29 1.94 -10.09
CA GLU A 265 -23.11 1.30 -8.79
C GLU A 265 -21.82 1.80 -8.15
N GLY A 266 -21.93 2.44 -6.99
CA GLY A 266 -20.77 3.01 -6.32
C GLY A 266 -21.11 3.75 -5.03
N ASP A 267 -20.08 4.27 -4.40
CA ASP A 267 -20.19 5.21 -3.28
C ASP A 267 -20.44 6.61 -3.84
N TRP A 268 -21.67 7.10 -3.58
CA TRP A 268 -22.14 8.41 -4.05
C TRP A 268 -21.21 9.55 -3.63
N ASP A 269 -20.80 9.57 -2.36
CA ASP A 269 -20.04 10.68 -1.80
C ASP A 269 -18.62 10.73 -2.34
N LEU A 270 -17.98 9.56 -2.53
CA LEU A 270 -16.65 9.48 -3.14
C LEU A 270 -16.67 9.95 -4.60
N LEU A 271 -17.67 9.53 -5.36
CA LEU A 271 -17.82 9.96 -6.76
C LEU A 271 -18.20 11.44 -6.86
N PHE A 272 -19.07 11.92 -5.97
CA PHE A 272 -19.46 13.34 -5.91
C PHE A 272 -18.26 14.25 -5.61
N SER A 273 -17.45 13.87 -4.62
CA SER A 273 -16.19 14.54 -4.29
C SER A 273 -15.19 14.49 -5.46
N SER A 274 -15.11 13.35 -6.18
CA SER A 274 -14.21 13.21 -7.33
C SER A 274 -14.56 14.17 -8.46
N VAL A 275 -15.83 14.18 -8.88
CA VAL A 275 -16.31 15.10 -9.92
C VAL A 275 -16.17 16.56 -9.48
N GLY A 276 -16.47 16.86 -8.21
CA GLY A 276 -16.25 18.17 -7.61
C GLY A 276 -14.80 18.63 -7.71
N ASN A 277 -13.83 17.78 -7.37
CA ASN A 277 -12.41 18.09 -7.49
C ASN A 277 -11.98 18.37 -8.95
N LEU A 278 -12.53 17.63 -9.91
CA LEU A 278 -12.24 17.88 -11.33
C LEU A 278 -12.83 19.21 -11.80
N LEU A 279 -14.08 19.51 -11.43
CA LEU A 279 -14.74 20.77 -11.79
C LEU A 279 -14.06 21.97 -11.15
N GLN A 280 -13.65 21.89 -9.88
CA GLN A 280 -12.88 22.94 -9.20
C GLN A 280 -11.57 23.24 -9.93
N ASN A 281 -10.84 22.21 -10.35
CA ASN A 281 -9.65 22.39 -11.16
C ASN A 281 -9.96 23.02 -12.52
N ALA A 282 -11.02 22.57 -13.19
CA ALA A 282 -11.44 23.12 -14.47
C ALA A 282 -11.80 24.61 -14.35
N PHE A 283 -12.57 25.02 -13.34
CA PHE A 283 -12.92 26.43 -13.09
C PHE A 283 -11.71 27.28 -12.74
N LYS A 284 -10.76 26.71 -11.99
CA LYS A 284 -9.54 27.41 -11.57
C LYS A 284 -8.58 27.70 -12.72
N PHE A 285 -8.42 26.74 -13.65
CA PHE A 285 -7.39 26.81 -14.68
C PHE A 285 -7.92 27.25 -16.05
N THR A 286 -9.23 27.22 -16.28
CA THR A 286 -9.83 27.70 -17.53
C THR A 286 -9.64 29.21 -17.70
N HIS A 287 -9.60 29.67 -18.95
CA HIS A 287 -9.56 31.12 -19.21
C HIS A 287 -10.88 31.80 -18.84
N LEU A 288 -10.82 33.04 -18.38
CA LEU A 288 -12.02 33.83 -18.03
C LEU A 288 -13.00 33.89 -19.20
N HIS A 289 -14.30 33.78 -18.88
CA HIS A 289 -15.40 33.82 -19.85
C HIS A 289 -15.41 32.68 -20.87
N THR A 290 -14.67 31.60 -20.61
CA THR A 290 -14.73 30.38 -21.42
C THR A 290 -15.67 29.35 -20.80
N GLU A 291 -15.96 28.31 -21.56
CA GLU A 291 -16.83 27.21 -21.16
C GLU A 291 -16.08 26.11 -20.43
N VAL A 292 -16.67 25.61 -19.34
CA VAL A 292 -16.34 24.33 -18.73
C VAL A 292 -17.56 23.44 -18.89
N SER A 293 -17.39 22.21 -19.41
CA SER A 293 -18.52 21.30 -19.61
C SER A 293 -18.36 19.99 -18.85
N LEU A 294 -19.52 19.44 -18.44
CA LEU A 294 -19.67 18.09 -17.91
C LEU A 294 -20.60 17.29 -18.84
N ASP A 295 -20.03 16.31 -19.52
CA ASP A 295 -20.74 15.40 -20.41
C ASP A 295 -20.78 13.99 -19.81
N VAL A 296 -21.99 13.38 -19.73
CA VAL A 296 -22.14 12.02 -19.19
C VAL A 296 -22.91 11.16 -20.17
N TYR A 297 -22.30 10.08 -20.62
CA TYR A 297 -22.84 9.21 -21.66
C TYR A 297 -22.39 7.75 -21.51
N ALA A 298 -23.09 6.85 -22.19
CA ALA A 298 -22.71 5.43 -22.24
C ALA A 298 -21.77 5.18 -23.43
N ALA A 299 -20.73 4.38 -23.20
CA ALA A 299 -19.81 3.88 -24.21
C ALA A 299 -19.61 2.37 -23.96
N GLY A 300 -20.35 1.54 -24.69
CA GLY A 300 -20.36 0.09 -24.48
C GLY A 300 -20.91 -0.29 -23.11
N ASP A 301 -20.10 -0.99 -22.34
CA ASP A 301 -20.36 -1.44 -20.95
C ASP A 301 -19.91 -0.42 -19.88
N ARG A 302 -19.51 0.78 -20.31
CA ARG A 302 -19.01 1.83 -19.43
C ARG A 302 -19.93 3.06 -19.48
N ILE A 303 -19.94 3.83 -18.40
CA ILE A 303 -20.42 5.21 -18.34
C ILE A 303 -19.20 6.10 -18.27
N LEU A 304 -19.13 7.08 -19.16
CA LEU A 304 -18.08 8.08 -19.19
C LEU A 304 -18.61 9.41 -18.69
N MET A 305 -17.82 10.10 -17.86
CA MET A 305 -18.06 11.45 -17.40
C MET A 305 -16.85 12.30 -17.81
N ASP A 306 -17.02 13.15 -18.78
CA ASP A 306 -15.98 14.05 -19.29
C ASP A 306 -16.15 15.44 -18.67
N VAL A 307 -15.14 15.90 -17.96
CA VAL A 307 -14.99 17.31 -17.56
C VAL A 307 -14.00 17.95 -18.51
N LYS A 308 -14.48 18.93 -19.27
CA LYS A 308 -13.69 19.65 -20.29
C LYS A 308 -13.50 21.10 -19.87
N ASP A 309 -12.30 21.59 -20.02
CA ASP A 309 -11.93 22.98 -19.75
C ASP A 309 -11.23 23.61 -20.96
N ASN A 310 -11.00 24.92 -20.88
CA ASN A 310 -10.30 25.73 -21.87
C ASN A 310 -9.06 26.37 -21.23
N CYS A 311 -8.19 25.55 -20.62
CA CYS A 311 -6.97 26.02 -19.94
C CYS A 311 -5.78 26.31 -20.88
N GLY A 312 -5.94 26.07 -22.20
CA GLY A 312 -4.87 26.21 -23.18
C GLY A 312 -3.97 24.98 -23.36
N GLY A 313 -4.26 23.89 -22.63
CA GLY A 313 -3.50 22.63 -22.64
C GLY A 313 -2.49 22.49 -21.53
N LEU A 314 -1.84 21.32 -21.44
CA LEU A 314 -0.89 20.97 -20.40
C LEU A 314 0.57 21.18 -20.85
N PRO A 315 1.46 21.66 -19.98
CA PRO A 315 2.88 21.62 -20.27
C PRO A 315 3.36 20.18 -20.55
N PRO A 316 4.34 19.98 -21.43
CA PRO A 316 4.87 18.65 -21.72
C PRO A 316 5.28 17.87 -20.47
N GLY A 317 4.90 16.58 -20.38
CA GLY A 317 5.19 15.70 -19.23
C GLY A 317 4.34 15.91 -17.99
N THR A 318 3.39 16.85 -18.00
CA THR A 318 2.50 17.12 -16.85
C THR A 318 1.45 16.04 -16.68
N ALA A 319 0.88 15.52 -17.77
CA ALA A 319 -0.19 14.53 -17.73
C ALA A 319 0.18 13.25 -16.97
N GLU A 320 1.44 12.85 -17.03
CA GLU A 320 1.94 11.63 -16.38
C GLU A 320 2.04 11.78 -14.85
N ASN A 321 2.33 12.99 -14.38
CA ASN A 321 2.64 13.25 -12.98
C ASN A 321 1.53 13.96 -12.19
N MET A 322 0.49 14.47 -12.84
CA MET A 322 -0.54 15.28 -12.20
C MET A 322 -1.41 14.52 -11.19
N PHE A 323 -1.42 13.20 -11.24
CA PHE A 323 -2.10 12.34 -10.27
C PHE A 323 -1.20 11.92 -9.09
N VAL A 324 0.07 12.30 -9.10
CA VAL A 324 0.99 12.04 -7.98
C VAL A 324 0.67 13.01 -6.84
N PRO A 325 0.50 12.53 -5.61
CA PRO A 325 0.22 13.39 -4.46
C PRO A 325 1.27 14.48 -4.28
N PHE A 326 0.83 15.69 -3.88
CA PHE A 326 1.68 16.86 -3.62
C PHE A 326 2.40 17.47 -4.85
N VAL A 327 2.15 16.95 -6.04
CA VAL A 327 2.66 17.56 -7.27
C VAL A 327 1.75 18.70 -7.69
N GLN A 328 2.32 19.88 -7.90
CA GLN A 328 1.66 21.07 -8.41
C GLN A 328 2.42 21.57 -9.63
N THR A 329 1.70 21.80 -10.71
CA THR A 329 2.23 22.36 -11.95
C THR A 329 1.57 23.72 -12.18
N GLY A 330 2.37 24.77 -12.45
CA GLY A 330 1.89 26.13 -12.70
C GLY A 330 2.31 27.15 -11.64
N GLU A 331 2.03 28.44 -11.91
CA GLU A 331 2.38 29.56 -11.04
C GLU A 331 1.46 29.67 -9.82
N ASP A 332 0.19 29.27 -9.96
CA ASP A 332 -0.78 29.28 -8.86
C ASP A 332 -0.67 28.00 -8.01
N ARG A 333 0.04 28.12 -6.91
CA ARG A 333 0.23 27.08 -5.89
C ARG A 333 -0.87 27.12 -4.80
N SER A 334 -2.03 27.67 -5.07
CA SER A 334 -3.15 27.63 -4.14
C SER A 334 -3.76 26.23 -4.07
N GLY A 335 -3.41 25.47 -3.06
CA GLY A 335 -3.89 24.09 -2.86
C GLY A 335 -2.77 23.18 -2.41
N LEU A 336 -3.08 21.92 -2.08
CA LEU A 336 -2.10 20.94 -1.57
C LEU A 336 -1.61 19.95 -2.64
N GLY A 337 -2.09 20.04 -3.88
CA GLY A 337 -1.76 19.07 -4.94
C GLY A 337 -2.33 17.67 -4.68
N LEU A 338 -3.38 17.54 -3.87
CA LEU A 338 -3.97 16.26 -3.49
C LEU A 338 -5.29 15.96 -4.20
N GLY A 339 -5.98 16.95 -4.76
CA GLY A 339 -7.33 16.80 -5.32
C GLY A 339 -7.43 15.73 -6.40
N LEU A 340 -6.52 15.75 -7.37
CA LEU A 340 -6.51 14.77 -8.47
C LEU A 340 -6.12 13.36 -8.02
N SER A 341 -5.17 13.22 -7.11
CA SER A 341 -4.76 11.92 -6.55
C SER A 341 -5.88 11.29 -5.73
N ILE A 342 -6.64 12.07 -4.95
CA ILE A 342 -7.80 11.60 -4.22
C ILE A 342 -8.93 11.24 -5.18
N ALA A 343 -9.21 12.07 -6.19
CA ALA A 343 -10.23 11.78 -7.20
C ALA A 343 -9.93 10.44 -7.90
N ARG A 344 -8.67 10.20 -8.30
CA ARG A 344 -8.26 8.94 -8.92
C ARG A 344 -8.50 7.74 -8.01
N ARG A 345 -8.04 7.79 -6.77
CA ARG A 345 -8.26 6.71 -5.79
C ARG A 345 -9.73 6.47 -5.47
N SER A 346 -10.53 7.53 -5.38
CA SER A 346 -11.98 7.42 -5.17
C SER A 346 -12.70 6.77 -6.35
N VAL A 347 -12.29 7.08 -7.58
CA VAL A 347 -12.80 6.45 -8.79
C VAL A 347 -12.38 4.98 -8.87
N GLU A 348 -11.11 4.66 -8.58
CA GLU A 348 -10.57 3.29 -8.53
C GLU A 348 -11.29 2.45 -7.46
N ALA A 349 -11.63 3.02 -6.30
CA ALA A 349 -12.41 2.35 -5.25
C ALA A 349 -13.86 2.02 -5.68
N ASN A 350 -14.33 2.62 -6.79
CA ASN A 350 -15.62 2.36 -7.42
C ASN A 350 -15.50 1.56 -8.74
N ASP A 351 -14.43 0.76 -8.90
CA ASP A 351 -14.12 -0.04 -10.09
C ASP A 351 -14.03 0.81 -11.38
N GLY A 352 -13.66 2.07 -11.21
CA GLY A 352 -13.53 3.06 -12.27
C GLY A 352 -12.07 3.33 -12.64
N GLU A 353 -11.92 4.15 -13.67
CA GLU A 353 -10.64 4.68 -14.14
C GLU A 353 -10.76 6.18 -14.36
N LEU A 354 -9.75 6.94 -13.90
CA LEU A 354 -9.63 8.38 -14.16
C LEU A 354 -8.43 8.62 -15.08
N SER A 355 -8.70 9.22 -16.23
CA SER A 355 -7.70 9.60 -17.22
C SER A 355 -7.79 11.08 -17.58
N VAL A 356 -6.72 11.59 -18.18
CA VAL A 356 -6.66 12.95 -18.73
C VAL A 356 -6.18 12.89 -20.18
N ARG A 357 -6.80 13.68 -21.03
CA ARG A 357 -6.35 13.91 -22.40
C ARG A 357 -6.09 15.40 -22.59
N ASP A 358 -4.88 15.74 -22.96
CA ASP A 358 -4.50 17.07 -23.38
C ASP A 358 -5.02 17.35 -24.78
N VAL A 359 -5.57 18.55 -24.97
CA VAL A 359 -5.97 19.10 -26.27
C VAL A 359 -5.16 20.38 -26.48
N PRO A 360 -3.99 20.30 -27.14
CA PRO A 360 -3.07 21.42 -27.30
C PRO A 360 -3.77 22.68 -27.81
N ASP A 361 -3.42 23.83 -27.23
CA ASP A 361 -3.97 25.16 -27.53
C ASP A 361 -5.48 25.33 -27.21
N VAL A 362 -6.14 24.32 -26.66
CA VAL A 362 -7.55 24.36 -26.27
C VAL A 362 -7.69 24.16 -24.77
N GLY A 363 -7.37 22.98 -24.25
CA GLY A 363 -7.55 22.67 -22.83
C GLY A 363 -7.41 21.20 -22.50
N CYS A 364 -8.06 20.74 -21.45
CA CYS A 364 -7.97 19.38 -20.95
C CYS A 364 -9.32 18.69 -20.92
N ILE A 365 -9.31 17.38 -21.07
CA ILE A 365 -10.47 16.52 -20.86
C ILE A 365 -10.11 15.50 -19.81
N PHE A 366 -10.74 15.59 -18.64
CA PHE A 366 -10.68 14.58 -17.60
C PHE A 366 -11.85 13.63 -17.75
N THR A 367 -11.57 12.34 -17.93
CA THR A 367 -12.58 11.30 -18.12
C THR A 367 -12.61 10.35 -16.93
N ILE A 368 -13.75 10.29 -16.24
CA ILE A 368 -14.08 9.21 -15.30
C ILE A 368 -14.83 8.14 -16.08
N SER A 369 -14.32 6.91 -16.04
CA SER A 369 -14.94 5.73 -16.64
C SER A 369 -15.38 4.76 -15.55
N LEU A 370 -16.68 4.46 -15.48
CA LEU A 370 -17.29 3.57 -14.50
C LEU A 370 -18.03 2.41 -15.18
N PRO A 371 -18.17 1.23 -14.54
CA PRO A 371 -19.03 0.17 -15.04
C PRO A 371 -20.48 0.65 -15.20
N ARG A 372 -21.10 0.26 -16.31
CA ARG A 372 -22.50 0.58 -16.58
C ARG A 372 -23.42 -0.41 -15.87
N HIS A 373 -24.37 0.10 -15.11
CA HIS A 373 -25.42 -0.69 -14.47
C HIS A 373 -26.79 -0.30 -15.00
N ALA A 374 -27.76 -1.20 -14.87
CA ALA A 374 -29.16 -0.91 -15.13
C ALA A 374 -29.84 -0.50 -13.82
N MET A 375 -30.78 0.47 -13.91
CA MET A 375 -31.63 0.76 -12.77
C MET A 375 -32.39 -0.52 -12.39
N PRO A 376 -32.39 -0.92 -11.09
CA PRO A 376 -33.29 -2.00 -10.65
C PRO A 376 -34.72 -1.62 -11.06
N GLY A 377 -35.40 -2.53 -11.78
CA GLY A 377 -36.73 -2.28 -12.30
C GLY A 377 -37.68 -1.83 -11.18
N ARG A 378 -38.48 -0.81 -11.50
CA ARG A 378 -39.60 -0.38 -10.66
C ARG A 378 -40.66 -1.44 -10.61
#